data_2f135e7fdaca895b7404d59b2a39f2ae
#
_entry.id   2f135e7fdaca895b7404d59b2a39f2ae
#
_cell.length_a   1.000
_cell.length_b   1.000
_cell.length_c   1.000
_cell.angle_alpha   90.00
_cell.angle_beta   90.00
_cell.angle_gamma   90.00
#
_symmetry.space_group_name_H-M   'P 1'
#
loop_
_entity.id
_entity.type
_entity.pdbx_description
1 polymer ?
#
loop_
_entity_poly.entity_id
_entity_poly.type
_entity_poly.pdbx_seq_one_letter_code
_entity_poly.pdbx_strand_id
1 'polypeptide(L)'
;MKKVLSLVLALVMALSLCTSAWATGEAGTGEGTGATAGTETGGTGANGTESGKTSSEENGGQATTCVAETGSKQYVTLQEAIDAAGRKATVTMLADTRENVTISTNDLTLDLNGHTLNGSTGERKPALTITARVTVKDSSEGQTGTIMREDTAENSGVSSHYVIDVQGKNGFLLFKSGTVTNGSGAGGTNGASLVRIGTDDQPTWKPQLTIEGGTFSQDNFIVLKVGGYGVLYVKGGTINSKNSYAVENWSFAVIKDQAVVNGKVSSWTYQNSLKKNELEIRGGTVNGDVEAISYD
;
A
#
# COMPACT_ATOMS: atom_id res chain seq x y z
N MET A 1 19.74 -14.37 -46.11
CA MET A 1 18.93 -13.15 -45.94
C MET A 1 17.64 -13.54 -45.25
N LYS A 2 17.60 -13.41 -43.92
CA LYS A 2 16.37 -13.70 -43.10
C LYS A 2 15.78 -12.36 -42.68
N LYS A 3 14.57 -12.09 -43.12
CA LYS A 3 13.83 -10.89 -42.80
C LYS A 3 13.31 -11.02 -41.37
N VAL A 4 13.76 -10.11 -40.50
CA VAL A 4 13.21 -9.94 -39.15
C VAL A 4 11.96 -9.09 -39.28
N LEU A 5 10.81 -9.69 -39.02
CA LEU A 5 9.52 -9.01 -38.97
C LEU A 5 9.39 -8.36 -37.58
N SER A 6 9.54 -7.04 -37.53
CA SER A 6 9.32 -6.26 -36.32
C SER A 6 7.83 -6.07 -36.12
N LEU A 7 7.27 -6.71 -35.09
CA LEU A 7 5.88 -6.51 -34.68
C LEU A 7 5.83 -5.27 -33.78
N VAL A 8 5.41 -4.14 -34.32
CA VAL A 8 5.12 -2.94 -33.54
C VAL A 8 3.73 -3.13 -32.93
N LEU A 9 3.70 -3.48 -31.63
CA LEU A 9 2.48 -3.50 -30.85
C LEU A 9 2.15 -2.05 -30.46
N ALA A 10 1.22 -1.45 -31.19
CA ALA A 10 0.66 -0.15 -30.82
C ALA A 10 -0.25 -0.33 -29.59
N LEU A 11 0.27 0.05 -28.42
CA LEU A 11 -0.50 0.17 -27.18
C LEU A 11 -1.40 1.41 -27.32
N VAL A 12 -2.67 1.20 -27.58
CA VAL A 12 -3.69 2.27 -27.52
C VAL A 12 -3.92 2.56 -26.05
N MET A 13 -3.27 3.61 -25.52
CA MET A 13 -3.62 4.16 -24.22
C MET A 13 -4.96 4.88 -24.36
N ALA A 14 -6.03 4.26 -23.89
CA ALA A 14 -7.27 4.96 -23.62
C ALA A 14 -7.05 5.90 -22.45
N LEU A 15 -6.88 7.20 -22.71
CA LEU A 15 -6.89 8.22 -21.68
C LEU A 15 -8.31 8.29 -21.12
N SER A 16 -8.55 7.63 -20.01
CA SER A 16 -9.77 7.76 -19.22
C SER A 16 -9.69 9.08 -18.44
N LEU A 17 -10.35 10.11 -18.95
CA LEU A 17 -10.51 11.39 -18.23
C LEU A 17 -11.69 11.24 -17.26
N CYS A 18 -11.42 11.25 -15.98
CA CYS A 18 -12.45 11.36 -14.95
C CYS A 18 -12.98 12.79 -14.91
N THR A 19 -14.28 12.95 -15.07
CA THR A 19 -14.94 14.25 -14.87
C THR A 19 -15.49 14.31 -13.46
N SER A 20 -14.97 15.24 -12.64
CA SER A 20 -15.54 15.55 -11.33
C SER A 20 -16.82 16.36 -11.51
N ALA A 21 -17.97 15.80 -11.13
CA ALA A 21 -19.22 16.55 -11.01
C ALA A 21 -19.20 17.33 -9.69
N TRP A 22 -19.08 18.64 -9.75
CA TRP A 22 -19.29 19.53 -8.62
C TRP A 22 -20.80 19.64 -8.39
N ALA A 23 -21.29 19.01 -7.33
CA ALA A 23 -22.66 19.25 -6.86
C ALA A 23 -22.70 20.59 -6.10
N THR A 24 -23.19 21.63 -6.75
CA THR A 24 -23.60 22.85 -6.06
C THR A 24 -24.94 22.56 -5.36
N GLY A 25 -24.92 22.43 -4.05
CA GLY A 25 -26.11 22.31 -3.24
C GLY A 25 -26.81 23.65 -3.12
N GLU A 26 -27.98 23.78 -3.70
CA GLU A 26 -28.95 24.81 -3.30
C GLU A 26 -29.86 24.27 -2.21
N ALA A 27 -29.92 25.02 -1.11
CA ALA A 27 -30.84 24.79 -0.01
C ALA A 27 -32.24 25.26 -0.40
N GLY A 28 -33.19 24.36 -0.41
CA GLY A 28 -34.62 24.63 -0.55
C GLY A 28 -35.35 24.11 0.66
N THR A 29 -35.83 25.06 1.48
CA THR A 29 -36.78 24.85 2.58
C THR A 29 -38.18 24.60 2.04
N GLY A 30 -38.89 23.61 2.60
CA GLY A 30 -40.33 23.40 2.32
C GLY A 30 -40.94 22.31 3.16
N GLU A 31 -41.66 22.71 4.21
CA GLU A 31 -42.52 21.89 5.05
C GLU A 31 -43.73 21.32 4.27
N GLY A 32 -44.27 20.19 4.73
CA GLY A 32 -45.60 19.76 4.30
C GLY A 32 -45.96 18.31 4.61
N THR A 33 -46.62 18.15 5.70
CA THR A 33 -47.40 17.06 6.29
C THR A 33 -48.28 16.24 5.34
N GLY A 34 -48.49 14.95 5.67
CA GLY A 34 -49.76 14.26 5.37
C GLY A 34 -49.65 12.76 5.07
N ALA A 35 -50.18 11.98 6.01
CA ALA A 35 -50.40 10.54 5.98
C ALA A 35 -51.51 10.14 4.97
N THR A 36 -51.48 8.91 4.45
CA THR A 36 -52.41 7.82 4.73
C THR A 36 -52.33 6.69 3.71
N ALA A 37 -52.63 5.52 4.20
CA ALA A 37 -52.67 4.23 3.56
C ALA A 37 -53.79 4.04 2.53
N GLY A 38 -53.68 3.02 1.68
CA GLY A 38 -54.75 2.51 0.85
C GLY A 38 -54.32 1.35 -0.08
N THR A 39 -54.89 0.27 0.21
CA THR A 39 -54.75 -1.10 -0.30
C THR A 39 -55.48 -1.33 -1.65
N GLU A 40 -55.01 -2.33 -2.39
CA GLU A 40 -55.72 -3.30 -3.24
C GLU A 40 -56.05 -3.08 -4.74
N THR A 41 -55.64 -4.15 -5.42
CA THR A 41 -56.30 -5.03 -6.41
C THR A 41 -56.48 -4.63 -7.86
N GLY A 42 -55.84 -5.41 -8.70
CA GLY A 42 -56.48 -6.23 -9.72
C GLY A 42 -56.93 -5.62 -11.03
N GLY A 43 -56.50 -6.22 -12.12
CA GLY A 43 -57.24 -6.12 -13.38
C GLY A 43 -56.45 -6.28 -14.67
N THR A 44 -56.59 -7.41 -15.26
CA THR A 44 -56.23 -7.88 -16.60
C THR A 44 -56.70 -7.02 -17.74
N GLY A 45 -55.97 -7.00 -18.88
CA GLY A 45 -56.60 -6.69 -20.17
C GLY A 45 -55.67 -6.22 -21.29
N ALA A 46 -55.66 -6.96 -22.32
CA ALA A 46 -54.84 -7.08 -23.49
C ALA A 46 -54.87 -5.95 -24.53
N ASN A 47 -53.81 -5.98 -25.35
CA ASN A 47 -53.74 -5.73 -26.80
C ASN A 47 -53.74 -4.30 -27.36
N GLY A 48 -52.71 -4.04 -28.22
CA GLY A 48 -52.86 -3.09 -29.31
C GLY A 48 -51.62 -2.31 -29.76
N THR A 49 -50.83 -2.90 -30.66
CA THR A 49 -50.25 -2.31 -31.88
C THR A 49 -49.25 -1.15 -31.84
N GLU A 50 -48.07 -1.49 -32.34
CA GLU A 50 -47.00 -0.72 -32.98
C GLU A 50 -47.12 0.80 -33.17
N SER A 51 -46.08 1.52 -32.80
CA SER A 51 -45.44 2.48 -33.68
C SER A 51 -44.03 2.83 -33.21
N GLY A 52 -43.06 2.72 -34.10
CA GLY A 52 -41.66 2.87 -33.87
C GLY A 52 -41.26 4.21 -33.25
N LYS A 53 -40.41 4.10 -32.25
CA LYS A 53 -39.58 5.20 -31.80
C LYS A 53 -38.19 4.65 -31.50
N THR A 54 -37.27 5.08 -32.33
CA THR A 54 -35.83 4.92 -32.13
C THR A 54 -35.48 5.31 -30.68
N SER A 55 -35.22 4.31 -29.87
CA SER A 55 -34.56 4.51 -28.59
C SER A 55 -33.07 4.71 -28.90
N SER A 56 -32.63 5.98 -28.76
CA SER A 56 -31.21 6.24 -28.49
C SER A 56 -30.85 5.47 -27.22
N GLU A 57 -30.02 4.46 -27.36
CA GLU A 57 -29.35 3.82 -26.25
C GLU A 57 -28.53 4.90 -25.54
N GLU A 58 -29.02 5.43 -24.43
CA GLU A 58 -28.22 6.06 -23.45
C GLU A 58 -27.32 4.94 -22.85
N ASN A 59 -26.11 4.89 -23.38
CA ASN A 59 -25.04 4.14 -22.80
C ASN A 59 -24.79 4.75 -21.42
N GLY A 60 -25.39 4.19 -20.38
CA GLY A 60 -25.19 4.56 -19.00
C GLY A 60 -23.72 4.36 -18.64
N GLY A 61 -22.90 5.34 -18.96
CA GLY A 61 -21.49 5.38 -18.57
C GLY A 61 -21.44 5.33 -17.05
N GLN A 62 -21.08 4.17 -16.52
CA GLN A 62 -20.79 4.01 -15.10
C GLN A 62 -19.66 5.01 -14.79
N ALA A 63 -19.93 5.99 -13.93
CA ALA A 63 -18.94 6.98 -13.53
C ALA A 63 -17.76 6.24 -12.92
N THR A 64 -16.64 6.23 -13.62
CA THR A 64 -15.41 5.60 -13.11
C THR A 64 -14.86 6.45 -11.99
N THR A 65 -14.84 5.93 -10.78
CA THR A 65 -14.30 6.63 -9.61
C THR A 65 -12.77 6.75 -9.76
N CYS A 66 -12.25 7.96 -9.67
CA CYS A 66 -10.81 8.19 -9.62
C CYS A 66 -10.27 7.86 -8.24
N VAL A 67 -9.19 7.10 -8.17
CA VAL A 67 -8.58 6.66 -6.90
C VAL A 67 -7.33 7.45 -6.53
N ALA A 68 -6.74 8.17 -7.46
CA ALA A 68 -5.54 8.99 -7.17
C ALA A 68 -5.42 10.19 -8.10
N GLU A 69 -4.64 11.18 -7.69
CA GLU A 69 -4.29 12.34 -8.50
C GLU A 69 -2.80 12.68 -8.41
N THR A 70 -2.28 13.30 -9.46
CA THR A 70 -0.99 13.96 -9.47
C THR A 70 -1.04 15.24 -10.30
N GLY A 71 -0.61 16.35 -9.71
CA GLY A 71 -0.84 17.69 -10.30
C GLY A 71 -2.32 17.99 -10.38
N SER A 72 -2.83 18.28 -11.59
CA SER A 72 -4.25 18.55 -11.85
C SER A 72 -4.98 17.39 -12.52
N LYS A 73 -4.37 16.22 -12.61
CA LYS A 73 -4.95 15.06 -13.30
C LYS A 73 -5.32 13.96 -12.30
N GLN A 74 -6.47 13.35 -12.53
CA GLN A 74 -6.98 12.23 -11.76
C GLN A 74 -6.92 10.94 -12.56
N TYR A 75 -6.77 9.81 -11.87
CA TYR A 75 -6.52 8.49 -12.44
C TYR A 75 -7.41 7.45 -11.77
N VAL A 76 -7.81 6.44 -12.53
CA VAL A 76 -8.66 5.35 -12.06
C VAL A 76 -7.89 4.27 -11.31
N THR A 77 -6.56 4.25 -11.44
CA THR A 77 -5.68 3.38 -10.66
C THR A 77 -4.55 4.19 -10.01
N LEU A 78 -4.08 3.73 -8.86
CA LEU A 78 -2.94 4.34 -8.17
C LEU A 78 -1.66 4.18 -8.98
N GLN A 79 -1.47 3.00 -9.64
CA GLN A 79 -0.29 2.76 -10.47
C GLN A 79 -0.22 3.73 -11.65
N GLU A 80 -1.34 4.02 -12.35
CA GLU A 80 -1.36 5.00 -13.44
C GLU A 80 -0.96 6.41 -12.97
N ALA A 81 -1.44 6.84 -11.79
CA ALA A 81 -1.05 8.12 -11.22
C ALA A 81 0.45 8.18 -10.91
N ILE A 82 1.01 7.09 -10.37
CA ILE A 82 2.44 6.96 -10.08
C ILE A 82 3.28 6.97 -11.35
N ASP A 83 2.87 6.25 -12.38
CA ASP A 83 3.59 6.17 -13.66
C ASP A 83 3.57 7.52 -14.41
N ALA A 84 2.49 8.28 -14.24
CA ALA A 84 2.37 9.62 -14.80
C ALA A 84 3.13 10.69 -13.99
N ALA A 85 3.46 10.40 -12.73
CA ALA A 85 4.11 11.36 -11.85
C ALA A 85 5.59 11.56 -12.20
N GLY A 86 6.00 12.80 -12.31
CA GLY A 86 7.41 13.16 -12.46
C GLY A 86 8.19 13.11 -11.15
N ARG A 87 9.50 13.32 -11.24
CA ARG A 87 10.34 13.48 -10.03
C ARG A 87 9.83 14.63 -9.16
N LYS A 88 9.88 14.41 -7.84
CA LYS A 88 9.41 15.36 -6.81
C LYS A 88 7.91 15.65 -6.84
N ALA A 89 7.15 14.88 -7.62
CA ALA A 89 5.70 14.99 -7.60
C ALA A 89 5.12 14.35 -6.34
N THR A 90 3.92 14.79 -6.00
CA THR A 90 3.06 14.12 -5.03
C THR A 90 1.95 13.40 -5.79
N VAL A 91 1.74 12.15 -5.44
CA VAL A 91 0.55 11.37 -5.81
C VAL A 91 -0.31 11.29 -4.56
N THR A 92 -1.53 11.79 -4.63
CA THR A 92 -2.49 11.82 -3.52
C THR A 92 -3.59 10.80 -3.80
N MET A 93 -3.86 9.93 -2.85
CA MET A 93 -5.00 9.02 -2.93
C MET A 93 -6.32 9.79 -2.73
N LEU A 94 -7.33 9.43 -3.50
CA LEU A 94 -8.68 10.03 -3.48
C LEU A 94 -9.74 9.03 -3.04
N ALA A 95 -9.41 7.73 -3.08
CA ALA A 95 -10.27 6.64 -2.64
C ALA A 95 -9.41 5.44 -2.26
N ASP A 96 -10.02 4.51 -1.53
CA ASP A 96 -9.43 3.20 -1.26
C ASP A 96 -9.25 2.43 -2.56
N THR A 97 -8.14 1.69 -2.65
CA THR A 97 -7.86 0.87 -3.82
C THR A 97 -7.30 -0.49 -3.46
N ARG A 98 -7.52 -1.46 -4.34
CA ARG A 98 -6.96 -2.82 -4.23
C ARG A 98 -6.01 -3.06 -5.39
N GLU A 99 -4.73 -2.79 -5.13
CA GLU A 99 -3.66 -2.84 -6.13
C GLU A 99 -2.36 -3.37 -5.54
N ASN A 100 -1.49 -3.92 -6.40
CA ASN A 100 -0.07 -4.13 -6.11
C ASN A 100 0.73 -3.07 -6.86
N VAL A 101 1.30 -2.13 -6.13
CA VAL A 101 1.89 -0.91 -6.67
C VAL A 101 3.41 -0.94 -6.61
N THR A 102 4.06 -0.46 -7.67
CA THR A 102 5.52 -0.30 -7.72
C THR A 102 5.89 1.15 -7.97
N ILE A 103 6.75 1.71 -7.10
CA ILE A 103 7.28 3.07 -7.27
C ILE A 103 8.76 2.99 -7.66
N SER A 104 9.04 3.38 -8.91
CA SER A 104 10.40 3.45 -9.48
C SER A 104 10.86 4.88 -9.80
N THR A 105 10.00 5.87 -9.60
CA THR A 105 10.30 7.30 -9.82
C THR A 105 10.94 7.90 -8.57
N ASN A 106 12.14 8.49 -8.72
CA ASN A 106 12.86 9.10 -7.61
C ASN A 106 12.22 10.38 -7.09
N ASP A 107 12.32 10.54 -5.76
CA ASP A 107 11.84 11.70 -5.00
C ASP A 107 10.31 11.87 -5.07
N LEU A 108 9.57 10.81 -5.40
CA LEU A 108 8.11 10.81 -5.39
C LEU A 108 7.59 10.80 -3.94
N THR A 109 6.52 11.53 -3.68
CA THR A 109 5.75 11.45 -2.45
C THR A 109 4.42 10.76 -2.73
N LEU A 110 4.14 9.67 -2.01
CA LEU A 110 2.81 9.06 -1.95
C LEU A 110 2.11 9.58 -0.69
N ASP A 111 0.99 10.27 -0.87
CA ASP A 111 0.12 10.75 0.19
C ASP A 111 -1.11 9.83 0.28
N LEU A 112 -1.24 9.12 1.39
CA LEU A 112 -2.36 8.21 1.61
C LEU A 112 -3.68 8.98 1.81
N ASN A 113 -3.61 10.22 2.31
CA ASN A 113 -4.76 11.12 2.46
C ASN A 113 -6.00 10.44 3.10
N GLY A 114 -5.75 9.58 4.10
CA GLY A 114 -6.79 8.85 4.83
C GLY A 114 -7.30 7.58 4.17
N HIS A 115 -6.81 7.23 2.98
CA HIS A 115 -7.28 6.10 2.19
C HIS A 115 -6.43 4.85 2.36
N THR A 116 -6.98 3.72 1.95
CA THR A 116 -6.37 2.39 2.07
C THR A 116 -5.84 1.88 0.74
N LEU A 117 -4.55 1.54 0.70
CA LEU A 117 -3.97 0.68 -0.33
C LEU A 117 -3.98 -0.77 0.17
N ASN A 118 -4.83 -1.62 -0.41
CA ASN A 118 -4.92 -3.04 -0.09
C ASN A 118 -4.27 -3.88 -1.19
N GLY A 119 -3.18 -4.56 -0.87
CA GLY A 119 -2.42 -5.40 -1.82
C GLY A 119 -3.00 -6.78 -2.07
N SER A 120 -4.19 -7.11 -1.53
CA SER A 120 -4.82 -8.43 -1.67
C SER A 120 -5.54 -8.57 -3.00
N THR A 121 -4.78 -8.62 -4.08
CA THR A 121 -5.29 -8.76 -5.46
C THR A 121 -5.43 -10.21 -5.91
N GLY A 122 -5.01 -11.17 -5.08
CA GLY A 122 -4.81 -12.56 -5.46
C GLY A 122 -3.43 -12.84 -6.09
N GLU A 123 -2.65 -11.80 -6.36
CA GLU A 123 -1.28 -11.96 -6.86
C GLU A 123 -0.26 -12.09 -5.73
N ARG A 124 0.81 -12.86 -5.99
CA ARG A 124 1.94 -13.01 -5.05
C ARG A 124 2.92 -11.83 -5.20
N LYS A 125 2.42 -10.61 -4.91
CA LYS A 125 3.21 -9.37 -4.97
C LYS A 125 2.99 -8.54 -3.71
N PRO A 126 3.98 -7.76 -3.26
CA PRO A 126 3.77 -6.79 -2.19
C PRO A 126 2.65 -5.80 -2.52
N ALA A 127 1.99 -5.26 -1.50
CA ALA A 127 1.05 -4.16 -1.71
C ALA A 127 1.79 -2.94 -2.29
N LEU A 128 2.99 -2.65 -1.75
CA LEU A 128 3.84 -1.55 -2.21
C LEU A 128 5.28 -2.02 -2.37
N THR A 129 5.82 -1.92 -3.59
CA THR A 129 7.23 -2.17 -3.90
C THR A 129 7.95 -0.85 -4.15
N ILE A 130 9.07 -0.62 -3.46
CA ILE A 130 9.88 0.58 -3.54
C ILE A 130 11.25 0.24 -4.14
N THR A 131 11.54 0.78 -5.32
CA THR A 131 12.84 0.60 -6.01
C THR A 131 13.58 1.91 -6.23
N ALA A 132 13.02 3.02 -5.80
CA ALA A 132 13.54 4.38 -5.92
C ALA A 132 13.49 5.12 -4.57
N ARG A 133 13.89 6.39 -4.56
CA ARG A 133 13.72 7.24 -3.38
C ARG A 133 12.27 7.73 -3.29
N VAL A 134 11.57 7.35 -2.24
CA VAL A 134 10.14 7.62 -2.04
C VAL A 134 9.88 8.11 -0.63
N THR A 135 8.95 9.03 -0.48
CA THR A 135 8.35 9.40 0.80
C THR A 135 6.91 8.92 0.83
N VAL A 136 6.52 8.23 1.89
CA VAL A 136 5.10 7.92 2.19
C VAL A 136 4.69 8.75 3.39
N LYS A 137 3.55 9.41 3.26
CA LYS A 137 2.92 10.18 4.33
C LYS A 137 1.40 9.99 4.28
N ASP A 138 0.75 10.38 5.32
CA ASP A 138 -0.69 10.55 5.40
C ASP A 138 -0.99 11.97 5.87
N SER A 139 -1.60 12.76 5.01
CA SER A 139 -1.94 14.15 5.30
C SER A 139 -3.35 14.33 5.89
N SER A 140 -4.12 13.23 6.03
CA SER A 140 -5.46 13.29 6.60
C SER A 140 -5.45 13.67 8.09
N GLU A 141 -6.52 14.27 8.54
CA GLU A 141 -6.77 14.48 9.96
C GLU A 141 -6.86 13.09 10.65
N GLY A 142 -6.10 12.89 11.71
CA GLY A 142 -6.04 11.60 12.40
C GLY A 142 -5.14 10.54 11.77
N GLN A 143 -4.56 10.79 10.60
CA GLN A 143 -3.61 9.91 9.91
C GLN A 143 -4.12 8.46 9.76
N THR A 144 -5.35 8.32 9.25
CA THR A 144 -6.05 7.03 9.12
C THR A 144 -5.65 6.23 7.88
N GLY A 145 -4.85 6.82 6.98
CA GLY A 145 -4.38 6.18 5.76
C GLY A 145 -3.60 4.90 6.06
N THR A 146 -3.87 3.87 5.27
CA THR A 146 -3.39 2.51 5.55
C THR A 146 -2.81 1.83 4.31
N ILE A 147 -1.70 1.13 4.48
CA ILE A 147 -1.18 0.17 3.49
C ILE A 147 -1.29 -1.22 4.12
N MET A 148 -1.98 -2.13 3.45
CA MET A 148 -2.30 -3.42 4.04
C MET A 148 -2.38 -4.58 3.04
N ARG A 149 -2.42 -5.79 3.60
CA ARG A 149 -2.89 -7.01 2.95
C ARG A 149 -3.83 -7.76 3.90
N GLU A 150 -4.85 -8.39 3.34
CA GLU A 150 -5.80 -9.25 4.07
C GLU A 150 -5.56 -10.73 3.75
N ASP A 151 -5.02 -11.01 2.55
CA ASP A 151 -4.77 -12.37 2.10
C ASP A 151 -3.56 -12.98 2.82
N THR A 152 -3.62 -14.28 3.02
CA THR A 152 -2.57 -15.07 3.65
C THR A 152 -1.80 -15.87 2.60
N ALA A 153 -0.51 -16.10 2.84
CA ALA A 153 0.24 -17.07 2.05
C ALA A 153 -0.22 -18.49 2.42
N GLU A 154 -0.43 -19.33 1.43
CA GLU A 154 -0.78 -20.74 1.66
C GLU A 154 0.30 -21.50 2.45
N ASN A 155 1.56 -21.06 2.31
CA ASN A 155 2.72 -21.65 2.99
C ASN A 155 3.55 -20.57 3.69
N SER A 156 3.98 -20.83 4.91
CA SER A 156 4.93 -19.98 5.63
C SER A 156 6.26 -19.87 4.86
N GLY A 157 6.87 -18.68 4.89
CA GLY A 157 8.14 -18.43 4.22
C GLY A 157 8.02 -18.03 2.74
N VAL A 158 6.82 -17.91 2.19
CA VAL A 158 6.62 -17.35 0.85
C VAL A 158 6.81 -15.84 0.90
N SER A 159 7.95 -15.39 0.39
CA SER A 159 8.43 -14.01 0.49
C SER A 159 7.64 -12.97 -0.31
N SER A 160 6.59 -13.36 -1.01
CA SER A 160 5.85 -12.47 -1.90
C SER A 160 4.67 -11.74 -1.27
N HIS A 161 4.30 -12.08 -0.03
CA HIS A 161 3.15 -11.49 0.67
C HIS A 161 3.54 -10.36 1.63
N TYR A 162 4.68 -9.71 1.41
CA TYR A 162 5.00 -8.48 2.16
C TYR A 162 3.95 -7.41 1.91
N VAL A 163 3.66 -6.60 2.90
CA VAL A 163 2.87 -5.38 2.67
C VAL A 163 3.74 -4.34 1.97
N ILE A 164 4.96 -4.12 2.47
CA ILE A 164 5.93 -3.24 1.81
C ILE A 164 7.23 -4.01 1.54
N ASP A 165 7.79 -3.83 0.34
CA ASP A 165 9.09 -4.35 -0.03
C ASP A 165 10.01 -3.23 -0.53
N VAL A 166 11.05 -2.93 0.24
CA VAL A 166 12.05 -1.92 -0.12
C VAL A 166 13.27 -2.65 -0.70
N GLN A 167 13.46 -2.54 -2.00
CA GLN A 167 14.47 -3.32 -2.72
C GLN A 167 15.18 -2.51 -3.81
N GLY A 168 16.18 -3.11 -4.42
CA GLY A 168 16.93 -2.49 -5.50
C GLY A 168 18.03 -1.54 -5.00
N LYS A 169 18.92 -1.19 -5.92
CA LYS A 169 20.09 -0.35 -5.63
C LYS A 169 19.73 1.04 -5.09
N ASN A 170 18.60 1.57 -5.55
CA ASN A 170 18.14 2.92 -5.22
C ASN A 170 16.90 2.93 -4.31
N GLY A 171 16.48 1.75 -3.82
CA GLY A 171 15.33 1.63 -2.94
C GLY A 171 15.57 2.38 -1.63
N PHE A 172 14.84 3.47 -1.43
CA PHE A 172 14.87 4.27 -0.22
C PHE A 172 13.45 4.70 0.12
N LEU A 173 12.96 4.25 1.26
CA LEU A 173 11.65 4.66 1.77
C LEU A 173 11.82 5.53 3.02
N LEU A 174 11.26 6.74 2.98
CA LEU A 174 11.00 7.57 4.15
C LEU A 174 9.52 7.47 4.49
N PHE A 175 9.19 6.83 5.61
CA PHE A 175 7.82 6.70 6.10
C PHE A 175 7.58 7.71 7.23
N LYS A 176 6.63 8.62 7.02
CA LYS A 176 6.36 9.73 7.95
C LYS A 176 5.11 9.55 8.79
N SER A 177 4.05 8.99 8.21
CA SER A 177 2.75 8.84 8.89
C SER A 177 1.86 7.83 8.18
N GLY A 178 0.78 7.40 8.82
CA GLY A 178 -0.14 6.37 8.37
C GLY A 178 0.10 5.02 9.05
N THR A 179 -0.61 4.01 8.61
CA THR A 179 -0.58 2.66 9.18
C THR A 179 -0.13 1.62 8.15
N VAL A 180 0.72 0.69 8.57
CA VAL A 180 1.09 -0.50 7.79
C VAL A 180 0.69 -1.73 8.59
N THR A 181 -0.17 -2.58 8.03
CA THR A 181 -0.70 -3.73 8.76
C THR A 181 -1.09 -4.89 7.83
N ASN A 182 -1.16 -6.07 8.40
CA ASN A 182 -1.94 -7.17 7.88
C ASN A 182 -3.37 -6.99 8.35
N GLY A 183 -4.36 -7.20 7.52
CA GLY A 183 -5.76 -7.16 7.92
C GLY A 183 -6.05 -8.06 9.12
N SER A 184 -7.16 -7.82 9.80
CA SER A 184 -7.55 -8.49 11.05
C SER A 184 -7.62 -10.02 10.97
N GLY A 185 -7.72 -10.58 9.76
CA GLY A 185 -7.68 -12.02 9.52
C GLY A 185 -6.27 -12.59 9.39
N ALA A 186 -5.28 -11.74 9.21
CA ALA A 186 -3.89 -12.15 9.04
C ALA A 186 -3.18 -12.35 10.37
N GLY A 187 -3.90 -12.63 11.43
CA GLY A 187 -3.39 -12.88 12.80
C GLY A 187 -2.27 -13.89 12.85
N GLY A 188 -1.48 -13.90 11.79
CA GLY A 188 -0.22 -14.43 11.78
C GLY A 188 0.03 -15.69 11.03
N THR A 189 -0.64 -15.89 10.01
CA THR A 189 -0.35 -17.08 9.21
C THR A 189 -0.01 -16.79 7.77
N ASN A 190 0.10 -15.53 7.39
CA ASN A 190 0.52 -15.20 6.03
C ASN A 190 1.98 -15.59 5.73
N GLY A 191 2.77 -15.95 6.75
CA GLY A 191 4.13 -16.47 6.59
C GLY A 191 5.11 -15.49 5.97
N ALA A 192 4.74 -14.21 5.84
CA ALA A 192 5.59 -13.16 5.32
C ALA A 192 5.79 -12.05 6.35
N SER A 193 6.97 -11.46 6.36
CA SER A 193 7.22 -10.26 7.15
C SER A 193 6.34 -9.12 6.65
N LEU A 194 5.93 -8.22 7.51
CA LEU A 194 5.10 -7.08 7.12
C LEU A 194 5.88 -6.17 6.15
N VAL A 195 7.10 -5.82 6.54
CA VAL A 195 8.01 -5.04 5.70
C VAL A 195 9.32 -5.78 5.52
N ARG A 196 9.78 -5.92 4.27
CA ARG A 196 11.14 -6.38 3.95
C ARG A 196 11.99 -5.21 3.49
N ILE A 197 13.24 -5.16 3.98
CA ILE A 197 14.23 -4.17 3.58
C ILE A 197 15.46 -4.93 3.08
N GLY A 198 15.67 -4.93 1.78
CA GLY A 198 16.82 -5.60 1.14
C GLY A 198 16.69 -7.10 1.02
N THR A 199 17.64 -7.68 0.33
CA THR A 199 17.76 -9.11 0.04
C THR A 199 19.18 -9.59 0.34
N ASP A 200 19.39 -10.91 0.39
CA ASP A 200 20.69 -11.49 0.73
C ASP A 200 21.61 -11.66 -0.48
N ASP A 201 21.08 -11.54 -1.69
CA ASP A 201 21.74 -11.85 -2.95
C ASP A 201 22.39 -10.66 -3.66
N GLN A 202 22.22 -9.43 -3.14
CA GLN A 202 22.68 -8.19 -3.78
C GLN A 202 23.62 -7.36 -2.90
N PRO A 203 24.89 -7.76 -2.76
CA PRO A 203 25.82 -7.18 -1.79
C PRO A 203 26.19 -5.71 -2.05
N THR A 204 26.00 -5.23 -3.27
CA THR A 204 26.26 -3.82 -3.62
C THR A 204 25.06 -2.90 -3.43
N TRP A 205 23.89 -3.47 -3.17
CA TRP A 205 22.67 -2.71 -2.92
C TRP A 205 22.53 -2.45 -1.41
N LYS A 206 22.03 -1.29 -1.05
CA LYS A 206 21.74 -0.94 0.35
C LYS A 206 20.37 -0.28 0.42
N PRO A 207 19.30 -1.02 0.10
CA PRO A 207 17.96 -0.47 0.25
C PRO A 207 17.73 -0.07 1.70
N GLN A 208 17.05 1.05 1.87
CA GLN A 208 16.91 1.67 3.19
C GLN A 208 15.46 2.01 3.49
N LEU A 209 15.06 1.73 4.72
CA LEU A 209 13.83 2.25 5.32
C LEU A 209 14.20 3.20 6.46
N THR A 210 13.61 4.39 6.45
CA THR A 210 13.62 5.32 7.57
C THR A 210 12.19 5.57 8.02
N ILE A 211 11.89 5.29 9.28
CA ILE A 211 10.58 5.53 9.89
C ILE A 211 10.71 6.74 10.81
N GLU A 212 9.97 7.80 10.52
CA GLU A 212 9.87 9.02 11.34
C GLU A 212 8.55 9.09 12.12
N GLY A 213 7.55 8.31 11.73
CA GLY A 213 6.25 8.24 12.38
C GLY A 213 5.39 7.10 11.85
N GLY A 214 4.11 7.09 12.23
CA GLY A 214 3.14 6.06 11.84
C GLY A 214 3.20 4.80 12.69
N THR A 215 2.38 3.81 12.32
CA THR A 215 2.22 2.55 13.03
C THR A 215 2.44 1.36 12.11
N PHE A 216 3.27 0.42 12.55
CA PHE A 216 3.51 -0.86 11.87
C PHE A 216 3.09 -1.99 12.80
N SER A 217 2.16 -2.82 12.38
CA SER A 217 1.57 -3.84 13.27
C SER A 217 1.31 -5.17 12.59
N GLN A 218 1.88 -6.23 13.17
CA GLN A 218 1.63 -7.61 12.78
C GLN A 218 1.90 -8.54 13.97
N ASP A 219 0.92 -9.39 14.35
CA ASP A 219 0.97 -10.10 15.63
C ASP A 219 1.83 -11.37 15.63
N ASN A 220 1.80 -12.18 14.59
CA ASN A 220 2.32 -13.55 14.64
C ASN A 220 3.46 -13.83 13.67
N PHE A 221 3.98 -12.81 13.01
CA PHE A 221 5.18 -12.89 12.19
C PHE A 221 6.00 -11.61 12.31
N ILE A 222 7.16 -11.56 11.64
CA ILE A 222 8.10 -10.46 11.73
C ILE A 222 7.47 -9.16 11.17
N VAL A 223 7.53 -8.06 11.92
CA VAL A 223 7.07 -6.75 11.45
C VAL A 223 8.09 -6.15 10.49
N LEU A 224 9.31 -5.87 10.95
CA LEU A 224 10.37 -5.31 10.11
C LEU A 224 11.49 -6.34 9.93
N LYS A 225 11.66 -6.86 8.72
CA LYS A 225 12.76 -7.74 8.34
C LYS A 225 13.82 -6.97 7.58
N VAL A 226 14.98 -6.82 8.19
CA VAL A 226 16.18 -6.27 7.54
C VAL A 226 16.97 -7.42 6.95
N GLY A 227 16.88 -7.61 5.64
CA GLY A 227 17.63 -8.63 4.92
C GLY A 227 19.13 -8.33 4.85
N GLY A 228 19.88 -9.22 4.26
CA GLY A 228 21.34 -9.26 4.39
C GLY A 228 22.12 -8.01 4.00
N TYR A 229 21.54 -7.08 3.25
CA TYR A 229 22.17 -5.80 2.88
C TYR A 229 21.24 -4.60 3.10
N GLY A 230 20.11 -4.81 3.78
CA GLY A 230 19.18 -3.74 4.13
C GLY A 230 19.71 -2.80 5.21
N VAL A 231 19.15 -1.61 5.25
CA VAL A 231 19.43 -0.57 6.25
C VAL A 231 18.13 -0.07 6.85
N LEU A 232 18.01 -0.08 8.16
CA LEU A 232 16.83 0.37 8.89
C LEU A 232 17.18 1.48 9.88
N TYR A 233 16.43 2.57 9.83
CA TYR A 233 16.40 3.60 10.87
C TYR A 233 14.99 3.77 11.42
N VAL A 234 14.76 3.46 12.69
CA VAL A 234 13.52 3.77 13.39
C VAL A 234 13.77 4.97 14.29
N LYS A 235 13.29 6.15 13.87
CA LYS A 235 13.47 7.43 14.56
C LYS A 235 12.22 7.88 15.30
N GLY A 236 11.08 7.35 14.94
CA GLY A 236 9.77 7.64 15.53
C GLY A 236 8.76 6.57 15.12
N GLY A 237 7.49 6.81 15.46
CA GLY A 237 6.42 5.87 15.21
C GLY A 237 6.40 4.68 16.17
N THR A 238 5.48 3.75 15.92
CA THR A 238 5.23 2.60 16.78
C THR A 238 5.30 1.31 15.97
N ILE A 239 6.12 0.37 16.41
CA ILE A 239 6.29 -0.95 15.80
C ILE A 239 5.72 -1.99 16.77
N ASN A 240 4.68 -2.71 16.38
CA ASN A 240 3.97 -3.65 17.24
C ASN A 240 4.07 -5.08 16.70
N SER A 241 4.60 -5.98 17.54
CA SER A 241 4.55 -7.42 17.32
C SER A 241 4.22 -8.12 18.63
N LYS A 242 3.14 -8.88 18.64
CA LYS A 242 2.67 -9.55 19.87
C LYS A 242 3.40 -10.86 20.13
N ASN A 243 3.54 -11.69 19.11
CA ASN A 243 4.00 -13.08 19.27
C ASN A 243 5.27 -13.39 18.45
N SER A 244 5.89 -12.39 17.83
CA SER A 244 7.06 -12.55 16.96
C SER A 244 8.04 -11.39 17.12
N TYR A 245 8.88 -11.16 16.11
CA TYR A 245 9.86 -10.07 16.13
C TYR A 245 9.26 -8.76 15.61
N ALA A 246 9.35 -7.70 16.39
CA ALA A 246 9.11 -6.35 15.92
C ALA A 246 10.21 -5.92 14.93
N VAL A 247 11.45 -6.30 15.20
CA VAL A 247 12.58 -6.10 14.29
C VAL A 247 13.44 -7.38 14.24
N GLU A 248 13.61 -7.94 13.05
CA GLU A 248 14.58 -8.99 12.77
C GLU A 248 15.68 -8.43 11.87
N ASN A 249 16.87 -8.25 12.41
CA ASN A 249 17.97 -7.61 11.70
C ASN A 249 19.05 -8.61 11.28
N TRP A 250 19.28 -8.72 9.97
CA TRP A 250 20.38 -9.48 9.35
C TRP A 250 21.44 -8.57 8.72
N SER A 251 21.41 -7.26 8.98
CA SER A 251 22.36 -6.32 8.40
C SER A 251 22.62 -5.14 9.31
N PHE A 252 21.97 -4.01 9.09
CA PHE A 252 22.17 -2.78 9.86
C PHE A 252 20.84 -2.19 10.29
N ALA A 253 20.66 -1.99 11.60
CA ALA A 253 19.47 -1.37 12.15
C ALA A 253 19.80 -0.40 13.29
N VAL A 254 19.15 0.76 13.31
CA VAL A 254 19.26 1.76 14.39
C VAL A 254 17.87 2.12 14.90
N ILE A 255 17.66 1.98 16.19
CA ILE A 255 16.47 2.46 16.91
C ILE A 255 16.88 3.67 17.73
N LYS A 256 16.19 4.79 17.58
CA LYS A 256 16.56 6.04 18.25
C LYS A 256 15.42 7.03 18.37
N ASP A 257 15.74 8.19 18.94
CA ASP A 257 14.88 9.35 19.09
C ASP A 257 13.56 9.00 19.83
N GLN A 258 12.40 9.06 19.16
CA GLN A 258 11.08 8.83 19.77
C GLN A 258 10.44 7.52 19.31
N ALA A 259 11.22 6.60 18.78
CA ALA A 259 10.72 5.28 18.37
C ALA A 259 10.12 4.51 19.54
N VAL A 260 9.00 3.84 19.32
CA VAL A 260 8.39 2.90 20.27
C VAL A 260 8.33 1.52 19.60
N VAL A 261 8.99 0.54 20.19
CA VAL A 261 9.05 -0.83 19.68
C VAL A 261 8.46 -1.77 20.73
N ASN A 262 7.29 -2.30 20.45
CA ASN A 262 6.57 -3.25 21.27
C ASN A 262 6.71 -4.66 20.67
N GLY A 263 7.65 -5.44 21.22
CA GLY A 263 7.96 -6.79 20.76
C GLY A 263 9.46 -7.05 20.71
N LYS A 264 9.83 -8.26 20.34
CA LYS A 264 11.23 -8.68 20.30
C LYS A 264 12.02 -7.96 19.21
N VAL A 265 13.26 -7.62 19.54
CA VAL A 265 14.25 -7.05 18.62
C VAL A 265 15.44 -7.99 18.57
N SER A 266 15.81 -8.47 17.40
CA SER A 266 16.91 -9.42 17.24
C SER A 266 17.94 -8.98 16.22
N SER A 267 19.18 -9.31 16.45
CA SER A 267 20.27 -9.22 15.49
C SER A 267 20.83 -10.62 15.23
N TRP A 268 20.76 -11.05 13.97
CA TRP A 268 21.10 -12.40 13.53
C TRP A 268 22.42 -12.38 12.77
N THR A 269 23.28 -13.35 13.01
CA THR A 269 24.55 -13.53 12.30
C THR A 269 24.73 -14.99 11.98
N TYR A 270 25.14 -15.32 10.75
CA TYR A 270 25.62 -16.68 10.42
C TYR A 270 26.99 -16.90 11.06
N GLN A 271 27.23 -18.03 11.72
CA GLN A 271 28.48 -18.35 12.44
C GLN A 271 29.76 -18.11 11.61
N ASN A 272 29.75 -18.45 10.35
CA ASN A 272 30.90 -18.33 9.47
C ASN A 272 30.87 -17.08 8.58
N SER A 273 29.99 -16.12 8.88
CA SER A 273 29.89 -14.90 8.08
C SER A 273 30.99 -13.90 8.46
N LEU A 274 31.72 -13.45 7.45
CA LEU A 274 32.63 -12.29 7.61
C LEU A 274 31.87 -10.97 7.71
N LYS A 275 30.54 -11.00 7.48
CA LYS A 275 29.66 -9.85 7.52
C LYS A 275 29.29 -9.55 8.97
N LYS A 276 29.62 -8.34 9.41
CA LYS A 276 29.18 -7.84 10.71
C LYS A 276 27.80 -7.27 10.59
N ASN A 277 26.85 -7.84 11.30
CA ASN A 277 25.52 -7.27 11.46
C ASN A 277 25.54 -6.35 12.68
N GLU A 278 24.88 -5.23 12.56
CA GLU A 278 24.90 -4.18 13.57
C GLU A 278 23.49 -3.78 13.96
N LEU A 279 23.20 -3.84 15.26
CA LEU A 279 21.97 -3.33 15.85
C LEU A 279 22.35 -2.32 16.90
N GLU A 280 21.89 -1.09 16.72
CA GLU A 280 22.14 -0.02 17.68
C GLU A 280 20.82 0.48 18.27
N ILE A 281 20.78 0.64 19.58
CA ILE A 281 19.67 1.29 20.29
C ILE A 281 20.26 2.55 20.93
N ARG A 282 19.98 3.70 20.30
CA ARG A 282 20.51 5.01 20.69
C ARG A 282 19.47 5.90 21.36
N GLY A 283 18.28 5.37 21.64
CA GLY A 283 17.15 6.06 22.25
C GLY A 283 15.83 5.38 21.88
N GLY A 284 14.72 6.03 22.18
CA GLY A 284 13.40 5.45 22.06
C GLY A 284 13.04 4.52 23.21
N THR A 285 11.98 3.74 23.03
CA THR A 285 11.49 2.77 23.99
C THR A 285 11.39 1.40 23.32
N VAL A 286 12.02 0.39 23.90
CA VAL A 286 11.86 -1.01 23.47
C VAL A 286 11.18 -1.79 24.60
N ASN A 287 9.94 -2.21 24.36
CA ASN A 287 9.12 -3.01 25.28
C ASN A 287 9.14 -4.47 24.84
N GLY A 288 10.28 -5.13 25.01
CA GLY A 288 10.50 -6.52 24.63
C GLY A 288 11.96 -6.93 24.74
N ASP A 289 12.22 -8.20 24.51
CA ASP A 289 13.58 -8.75 24.60
C ASP A 289 14.44 -8.21 23.44
N VAL A 290 15.72 -7.97 23.73
CA VAL A 290 16.73 -7.63 22.73
C VAL A 290 17.73 -8.78 22.69
N GLU A 291 17.84 -9.43 21.55
CA GLU A 291 18.57 -10.68 21.38
C GLU A 291 19.67 -10.56 20.31
N ALA A 292 20.83 -11.12 20.58
CA ALA A 292 21.86 -11.39 19.58
C ALA A 292 21.89 -12.90 19.31
N ILE A 293 21.66 -13.31 18.07
CA ILE A 293 21.48 -14.72 17.72
C ILE A 293 22.52 -15.13 16.68
N SER A 294 23.25 -16.19 17.00
CA SER A 294 24.13 -16.88 16.03
C SER A 294 23.36 -18.03 15.41
N TYR A 295 23.31 -18.07 14.08
CA TYR A 295 22.66 -19.11 13.31
C TYR A 295 23.72 -20.01 12.69
N ASP A 296 23.60 -21.33 12.94
CA ASP A 296 24.51 -22.36 12.46
C ASP A 296 24.22 -22.79 11.02
#